data_adc925e69f3e7b729377764e1abb14fe
#
_entry.id   adc925e69f3e7b729377764e1abb14fe
#
_cell.length_a   1.000
_cell.length_b   1.000
_cell.length_c   1.000
_cell.angle_alpha   90.00
_cell.angle_beta   90.00
_cell.angle_gamma   90.00
#
_symmetry.space_group_name_H-M   'P 1'
#
loop_
_entity.id
_entity.type
_entity.pdbx_description
1 polymer ?
#
loop_
_entity_poly.entity_id
_entity_poly.type
_entity_poly.pdbx_seq_one_letter_code
_entity_poly.pdbx_strand_id
1 'polypeptide(L)'
;MLSSNKKDIFILLILSIFAFLSIIWINEVDIMEARNFITAREMLQNSDWWTTTLNGQFRFEKPPFPTWLTAFTMMITNSKLEFILRIPNMLVSVFTILFLYKTMFRIKKDRLFAFLSSFVLLTTFMFIKIGAENTWDIYTYAFAFCASLSLYIYMQENLKKDLFLTIIFLILSFLSKGPVGFYAIFIPFIIAYIFNNPKEKWKRKIKFIFLAVIVAFAISSIWAMSMYLNHNDYFLKVMKKESSTWSTKHSHSIFFYLDYFVYMGTWIFFSVFAFLKVPKNKEDKIFYIWNIISLIFISIIQMKKKRYGLPIYLISSLNIAQLCVYYFRIPYEYLSKIEKFLLRFQQYFIMFVIFLSLGFLTYSGYIKKEMSFILFLLYIFIHIIFLILINIKYTKNNYAKRIILFSGLTMLVLNFSSSWVLENNFMKDKMLKFRVPVSQEVVASNYSIYSNSFDIEEVWRLGKNIKELVNIPIEKNIFYLGDKEPQILMNDYRIIKIYKYQKINHKFTNLYYLERK
;
A
#
# COMPACT_ATOMS: atom_id res chain seq x y z
N MET A 1 -9.99 33.43 -1.65
CA MET A 1 -9.03 32.37 -1.22
C MET A 1 -9.69 31.06 -0.75
N LEU A 2 -10.72 31.09 0.11
CA LEU A 2 -11.40 29.89 0.60
C LEU A 2 -12.07 29.03 -0.48
N SER A 3 -12.68 29.64 -1.51
CA SER A 3 -13.33 28.91 -2.61
C SER A 3 -12.34 28.15 -3.50
N SER A 4 -11.13 28.68 -3.66
CA SER A 4 -10.08 28.12 -4.50
C SER A 4 -9.43 26.87 -3.87
N ASN A 5 -9.28 26.83 -2.53
CA ASN A 5 -8.76 25.67 -1.82
C ASN A 5 -9.74 24.49 -1.81
N LYS A 6 -11.06 24.79 -1.79
CA LYS A 6 -12.08 23.75 -1.89
C LYS A 6 -12.05 23.03 -3.23
N LYS A 7 -11.77 23.78 -4.33
CA LYS A 7 -11.63 23.19 -5.67
C LYS A 7 -10.44 22.21 -5.75
N ASP A 8 -9.28 22.57 -5.19
CA ASP A 8 -8.11 21.70 -5.19
C ASP A 8 -8.38 20.39 -4.41
N ILE A 9 -8.98 20.51 -3.21
CA ILE A 9 -9.36 19.37 -2.40
C ILE A 9 -10.34 18.46 -3.16
N PHE A 10 -11.32 19.05 -3.83
CA PHE A 10 -12.30 18.30 -4.62
C PHE A 10 -11.64 17.59 -5.81
N ILE A 11 -10.74 18.25 -6.54
CA ILE A 11 -9.99 17.64 -7.64
C ILE A 11 -9.12 16.50 -7.13
N LEU A 12 -8.35 16.69 -6.05
CA LEU A 12 -7.51 15.65 -5.47
C LEU A 12 -8.35 14.47 -4.95
N LEU A 13 -9.52 14.73 -4.38
CA LEU A 13 -10.44 13.68 -3.93
C LEU A 13 -10.93 12.82 -5.11
N ILE A 14 -11.42 13.46 -6.18
CA ILE A 14 -11.90 12.74 -7.37
C ILE A 14 -10.79 11.93 -8.00
N LEU A 15 -9.62 12.54 -8.21
CA LEU A 15 -8.48 11.85 -8.81
C LEU A 15 -7.98 10.70 -7.93
N SER A 16 -8.02 10.85 -6.60
CA SER A 16 -7.65 9.79 -5.66
C SER A 16 -8.62 8.61 -5.73
N ILE A 17 -9.92 8.90 -5.68
CA ILE A 17 -10.95 7.85 -5.81
C ILE A 17 -10.79 7.13 -7.15
N PHE A 18 -10.61 7.86 -8.24
CA PHE A 18 -10.39 7.28 -9.57
C PHE A 18 -9.13 6.39 -9.60
N ALA A 19 -8.00 6.86 -9.05
CA ALA A 19 -6.74 6.13 -9.04
C ALA A 19 -6.84 4.79 -8.30
N PHE A 20 -7.47 4.78 -7.12
CA PHE A 20 -7.59 3.56 -6.31
C PHE A 20 -8.71 2.64 -6.81
N LEU A 21 -9.88 3.17 -7.16
CA LEU A 21 -10.96 2.36 -7.68
C LEU A 21 -10.60 1.68 -9.00
N SER A 22 -9.71 2.24 -9.81
CA SER A 22 -9.29 1.61 -11.06
C SER A 22 -8.52 0.29 -10.86
N ILE A 23 -7.89 0.07 -9.69
CA ILE A 23 -7.03 -1.09 -9.46
C ILE A 23 -7.39 -1.96 -8.25
N ILE A 24 -8.33 -1.53 -7.40
CA ILE A 24 -8.63 -2.20 -6.12
C ILE A 24 -9.12 -3.64 -6.27
N TRP A 25 -9.66 -4.00 -7.42
CA TRP A 25 -10.20 -5.33 -7.75
C TRP A 25 -9.27 -6.25 -8.52
N ILE A 26 -8.14 -5.73 -9.06
CA ILE A 26 -7.32 -6.47 -10.03
C ILE A 26 -6.41 -7.49 -9.37
N ASN A 27 -5.85 -7.17 -8.23
CA ASN A 27 -4.83 -8.00 -7.62
C ASN A 27 -5.44 -9.24 -6.97
N GLU A 28 -4.85 -10.40 -7.27
CA GLU A 28 -5.10 -11.57 -6.42
C GLU A 28 -4.65 -11.28 -4.99
N VAL A 29 -5.35 -11.90 -4.04
CA VAL A 29 -5.00 -11.81 -2.63
C VAL A 29 -3.63 -12.42 -2.40
N ASP A 30 -2.68 -11.60 -1.95
CA ASP A 30 -1.37 -12.08 -1.54
C ASP A 30 -1.42 -12.64 -0.10
N ILE A 31 -0.35 -13.33 0.30
CA ILE A 31 -0.24 -13.92 1.65
C ILE A 31 -0.47 -12.90 2.77
N MET A 32 -0.14 -11.62 2.57
CA MET A 32 -0.31 -10.60 3.60
C MET A 32 -1.78 -10.22 3.74
N GLU A 33 -2.49 -10.02 2.63
CA GLU A 33 -3.92 -9.77 2.64
C GLU A 33 -4.70 -10.96 3.18
N ALA A 34 -4.39 -12.19 2.72
CA ALA A 34 -5.01 -13.42 3.20
C ALA A 34 -4.92 -13.53 4.72
N ARG A 35 -3.74 -13.27 5.28
CA ARG A 35 -3.54 -13.26 6.74
C ARG A 35 -4.45 -12.25 7.44
N ASN A 36 -4.61 -11.06 6.89
CA ASN A 36 -5.48 -10.04 7.49
C ASN A 36 -6.95 -10.43 7.38
N PHE A 37 -7.38 -10.91 6.21
CA PHE A 37 -8.76 -11.32 5.96
C PHE A 37 -9.17 -12.52 6.82
N ILE A 38 -8.30 -13.53 6.97
CA ILE A 38 -8.58 -14.69 7.81
C ILE A 38 -8.69 -14.25 9.28
N THR A 39 -7.72 -13.45 9.77
CA THR A 39 -7.76 -12.96 11.15
C THR A 39 -9.02 -12.13 11.41
N ALA A 40 -9.43 -11.26 10.47
CA ALA A 40 -10.66 -10.47 10.58
C ALA A 40 -11.91 -11.36 10.57
N ARG A 41 -11.94 -12.41 9.74
CA ARG A 41 -13.02 -13.39 9.72
C ARG A 41 -13.13 -14.13 11.05
N GLU A 42 -11.99 -14.56 11.61
CA GLU A 42 -11.96 -15.30 12.88
C GLU A 42 -12.33 -14.42 14.07
N MET A 43 -11.97 -13.13 14.07
CA MET A 43 -12.46 -12.15 15.04
C MET A 43 -14.00 -12.12 15.11
N LEU A 44 -14.65 -12.10 13.95
CA LEU A 44 -16.11 -12.09 13.88
C LEU A 44 -16.72 -13.45 14.28
N GLN A 45 -16.12 -14.55 13.85
CA GLN A 45 -16.61 -15.90 14.16
C GLN A 45 -16.51 -16.22 15.66
N ASN A 46 -15.41 -15.81 16.30
CA ASN A 46 -15.15 -16.05 17.71
C ASN A 46 -15.71 -14.95 18.62
N SER A 47 -16.26 -13.86 18.05
CA SER A 47 -16.67 -12.66 18.79
C SER A 47 -15.55 -12.06 19.66
N ASP A 48 -14.29 -12.32 19.32
CA ASP A 48 -13.09 -11.82 20.01
C ASP A 48 -12.30 -10.84 19.13
N TRP A 49 -12.45 -9.56 19.45
CA TRP A 49 -11.76 -8.47 18.73
C TRP A 49 -10.37 -8.18 19.29
N TRP A 50 -10.02 -8.81 20.41
CA TRP A 50 -8.78 -8.50 21.12
C TRP A 50 -7.68 -9.53 20.86
N THR A 51 -8.03 -10.82 20.99
CA THR A 51 -7.10 -11.93 20.77
C THR A 51 -7.09 -12.34 19.30
N THR A 52 -6.01 -12.00 18.60
CA THR A 52 -5.91 -12.29 17.17
C THR A 52 -5.53 -13.74 16.91
N THR A 53 -6.23 -14.40 15.96
CA THR A 53 -5.91 -15.75 15.50
C THR A 53 -5.74 -15.80 13.97
N LEU A 54 -5.10 -16.86 13.49
CA LEU A 54 -4.90 -17.16 12.08
C LEU A 54 -4.97 -18.67 11.88
N ASN A 55 -5.95 -19.13 11.14
CA ASN A 55 -6.23 -20.55 10.94
C ASN A 55 -6.40 -21.31 12.28
N GLY A 56 -7.08 -20.66 13.24
CA GLY A 56 -7.33 -21.19 14.58
C GLY A 56 -6.14 -21.13 15.56
N GLN A 57 -4.99 -20.64 15.14
CA GLN A 57 -3.82 -20.48 16.01
C GLN A 57 -3.63 -19.02 16.41
N PHE A 58 -3.11 -18.75 17.61
CA PHE A 58 -2.79 -17.37 18.02
C PHE A 58 -1.85 -16.69 17.02
N ARG A 59 -2.08 -15.40 16.83
CA ARG A 59 -1.31 -14.59 15.91
C ARG A 59 -0.97 -13.23 16.49
N PHE A 60 0.20 -13.09 17.10
CA PHE A 60 0.63 -11.89 17.80
C PHE A 60 1.76 -11.11 17.10
N GLU A 61 2.10 -11.49 15.84
CA GLU A 61 3.17 -10.83 15.09
C GLU A 61 2.85 -9.38 14.72
N LYS A 62 1.57 -9.01 14.69
CA LYS A 62 1.15 -7.67 14.30
C LYS A 62 0.01 -7.18 15.20
N PRO A 63 0.07 -5.91 15.65
CA PRO A 63 -1.03 -5.29 16.36
C PRO A 63 -2.31 -5.23 15.51
N PRO A 64 -3.49 -5.16 16.15
CA PRO A 64 -4.76 -5.50 15.50
C PRO A 64 -5.46 -4.37 14.73
N PHE A 65 -5.01 -3.12 14.78
CA PHE A 65 -5.76 -1.97 14.25
C PHE A 65 -6.19 -2.12 12.78
N PRO A 66 -5.32 -2.51 11.81
CA PRO A 66 -5.77 -2.75 10.43
C PRO A 66 -6.75 -3.91 10.31
N THR A 67 -6.61 -4.93 11.16
CA THR A 67 -7.51 -6.09 11.19
C THR A 67 -8.88 -5.69 11.75
N TRP A 68 -8.94 -4.83 12.76
CA TRP A 68 -10.20 -4.26 13.26
C TRP A 68 -10.99 -3.53 12.16
N LEU A 69 -10.30 -2.71 11.35
CA LEU A 69 -10.95 -2.01 10.25
C LEU A 69 -11.47 -2.98 9.19
N THR A 70 -10.71 -4.04 8.91
CA THR A 70 -11.14 -5.08 7.97
C THR A 70 -12.33 -5.88 8.50
N ALA A 71 -12.31 -6.29 9.77
CA ALA A 71 -13.42 -6.99 10.44
C ALA A 71 -14.67 -6.10 10.51
N PHE A 72 -14.50 -4.83 10.85
CA PHE A 72 -15.59 -3.86 10.85
C PHE A 72 -16.22 -3.68 9.46
N THR A 73 -15.39 -3.66 8.41
CA THR A 73 -15.89 -3.61 7.03
C THR A 73 -16.66 -4.88 6.68
N MET A 74 -16.16 -6.07 7.02
CA MET A 74 -16.88 -7.34 6.85
C MET A 74 -18.23 -7.33 7.57
N MET A 75 -18.25 -6.85 8.80
CA MET A 75 -19.46 -6.79 9.65
C MET A 75 -20.53 -5.89 9.06
N ILE A 76 -20.17 -4.64 8.67
CA ILE A 76 -21.14 -3.67 8.14
C ILE A 76 -21.67 -4.07 6.77
N THR A 77 -20.78 -4.56 5.89
CA THR A 77 -21.16 -4.86 4.51
C THR A 77 -21.70 -6.28 4.34
N ASN A 78 -21.57 -7.11 5.36
CA ASN A 78 -21.83 -8.56 5.30
C ASN A 78 -21.17 -9.21 4.07
N SER A 79 -19.99 -8.72 3.67
CA SER A 79 -19.31 -9.11 2.44
C SER A 79 -17.92 -9.65 2.72
N LYS A 80 -17.53 -10.66 1.93
CA LYS A 80 -16.17 -11.21 1.85
C LYS A 80 -15.49 -10.87 0.52
N LEU A 81 -16.07 -9.96 -0.26
CA LEU A 81 -15.48 -9.53 -1.53
C LEU A 81 -14.20 -8.73 -1.27
N GLU A 82 -13.13 -9.16 -1.86
CA GLU A 82 -11.78 -8.66 -1.59
C GLU A 82 -11.64 -7.16 -1.85
N PHE A 83 -12.25 -6.65 -2.92
CA PHE A 83 -12.24 -5.23 -3.22
C PHE A 83 -12.94 -4.38 -2.14
N ILE A 84 -14.02 -4.90 -1.51
CA ILE A 84 -14.70 -4.24 -0.39
C ILE A 84 -13.76 -4.19 0.83
N LEU A 85 -13.06 -5.28 1.09
CA LEU A 85 -12.13 -5.38 2.22
C LEU A 85 -10.88 -4.51 2.06
N ARG A 86 -10.58 -4.05 0.83
CA ARG A 86 -9.49 -3.10 0.53
C ARG A 86 -9.90 -1.63 0.71
N ILE A 87 -11.20 -1.33 0.82
CA ILE A 87 -11.71 0.05 0.99
C ILE A 87 -11.05 0.79 2.16
N PRO A 88 -10.85 0.21 3.36
CA PRO A 88 -10.17 0.92 4.45
C PRO A 88 -8.78 1.43 4.08
N ASN A 89 -7.99 0.63 3.36
CA ASN A 89 -6.66 1.03 2.89
C ASN A 89 -6.73 2.19 1.88
N MET A 90 -7.67 2.12 0.95
CA MET A 90 -7.96 3.20 0.02
C MET A 90 -8.32 4.49 0.77
N LEU A 91 -9.21 4.42 1.77
CA LEU A 91 -9.62 5.59 2.55
C LEU A 91 -8.46 6.23 3.31
N VAL A 92 -7.57 5.43 3.92
CA VAL A 92 -6.35 5.94 4.57
C VAL A 92 -5.40 6.60 3.56
N SER A 93 -5.29 6.03 2.36
CA SER A 93 -4.48 6.62 1.28
C SER A 93 -5.04 7.96 0.82
N VAL A 94 -6.34 8.04 0.57
CA VAL A 94 -7.04 9.30 0.21
C VAL A 94 -6.91 10.34 1.34
N PHE A 95 -7.13 9.92 2.58
CA PHE A 95 -6.93 10.78 3.75
C PHE A 95 -5.51 11.36 3.78
N THR A 96 -4.49 10.53 3.54
CA THR A 96 -3.08 10.96 3.55
C THR A 96 -2.81 12.02 2.49
N ILE A 97 -3.34 11.87 1.29
CA ILE A 97 -3.23 12.86 0.19
C ILE A 97 -3.87 14.19 0.59
N LEU A 98 -5.09 14.15 1.12
CA LEU A 98 -5.82 15.36 1.51
C LEU A 98 -5.21 16.03 2.75
N PHE A 99 -4.70 15.23 3.68
CA PHE A 99 -4.00 15.72 4.86
C PHE A 99 -2.67 16.38 4.47
N LEU A 100 -1.92 15.79 3.55
CA LEU A 100 -0.70 16.37 2.98
C LEU A 100 -0.99 17.74 2.34
N TYR A 101 -2.03 17.84 1.51
CA TYR A 101 -2.43 19.12 0.91
C TYR A 101 -2.69 20.19 1.97
N LYS A 102 -3.57 19.89 2.95
CA LYS A 102 -3.93 20.85 4.01
C LYS A 102 -2.71 21.28 4.82
N THR A 103 -1.85 20.32 5.17
CA THR A 103 -0.67 20.57 5.99
C THR A 103 0.37 21.39 5.23
N MET A 104 0.68 21.03 3.99
CA MET A 104 1.64 21.78 3.17
C MET A 104 1.15 23.19 2.86
N PHE A 105 -0.14 23.36 2.59
CA PHE A 105 -0.71 24.70 2.43
C PHE A 105 -0.59 25.54 3.70
N ARG A 106 -0.79 24.94 4.86
CA ARG A 106 -0.67 25.64 6.16
C ARG A 106 0.77 26.02 6.47
N ILE A 107 1.74 25.13 6.20
CA ILE A 107 3.17 25.35 6.48
C ILE A 107 3.78 26.37 5.51
N LYS A 108 3.59 26.17 4.21
CA LYS A 108 4.28 26.94 3.17
C LYS A 108 3.50 28.17 2.71
N LYS A 109 2.20 28.28 3.00
CA LYS A 109 1.28 29.29 2.47
C LYS A 109 1.27 29.34 0.94
N ASP A 110 1.70 28.24 0.31
CA ASP A 110 1.87 28.09 -1.14
C ASP A 110 0.90 27.03 -1.66
N ARG A 111 -0.15 27.47 -2.34
CA ARG A 111 -1.19 26.61 -2.90
C ARG A 111 -0.64 25.64 -3.95
N LEU A 112 0.26 26.14 -4.80
CA LEU A 112 0.84 25.35 -5.89
C LEU A 112 1.70 24.22 -5.32
N PHE A 113 2.53 24.52 -4.32
CA PHE A 113 3.34 23.52 -3.64
C PHE A 113 2.48 22.45 -2.95
N ALA A 114 1.44 22.89 -2.24
CA ALA A 114 0.52 21.96 -1.56
C ALA A 114 -0.19 21.02 -2.55
N PHE A 115 -0.69 21.58 -3.68
CA PHE A 115 -1.34 20.79 -4.72
C PHE A 115 -0.36 19.80 -5.37
N LEU A 116 0.81 20.26 -5.79
CA LEU A 116 1.80 19.42 -6.46
C LEU A 116 2.36 18.33 -5.54
N SER A 117 2.57 18.60 -4.24
CA SER A 117 3.00 17.58 -3.27
C SER A 117 2.00 16.42 -3.20
N SER A 118 0.71 16.75 -3.11
CA SER A 118 -0.37 15.77 -3.06
C SER A 118 -0.61 15.09 -4.40
N PHE A 119 -0.50 15.81 -5.50
CA PHE A 119 -0.66 15.27 -6.85
C PHE A 119 0.48 14.29 -7.22
N VAL A 120 1.73 14.62 -6.88
CA VAL A 120 2.86 13.71 -7.08
C VAL A 120 2.68 12.44 -6.24
N LEU A 121 2.31 12.59 -4.96
CA LEU A 121 2.06 11.42 -4.11
C LEU A 121 0.94 10.54 -4.67
N LEU A 122 -0.20 11.13 -5.00
CA LEU A 122 -1.36 10.47 -5.60
C LEU A 122 -1.00 9.67 -6.86
N THR A 123 -0.09 10.20 -7.67
CA THR A 123 0.30 9.62 -8.96
C THR A 123 1.63 8.86 -8.91
N THR A 124 2.11 8.52 -7.70
CA THR A 124 3.26 7.64 -7.49
C THR A 124 2.83 6.19 -7.59
N PHE A 125 3.44 5.42 -8.50
CA PHE A 125 3.06 4.03 -8.79
C PHE A 125 2.97 3.15 -7.54
N MET A 126 4.03 3.13 -6.71
CA MET A 126 4.05 2.24 -5.55
C MET A 126 3.09 2.68 -4.45
N PHE A 127 2.80 3.98 -4.31
CA PHE A 127 1.81 4.48 -3.36
C PHE A 127 0.39 4.02 -3.74
N ILE A 128 0.04 4.11 -5.02
CA ILE A 128 -1.26 3.63 -5.53
C ILE A 128 -1.36 2.12 -5.31
N LYS A 129 -0.32 1.36 -5.68
CA LYS A 129 -0.31 -0.10 -5.51
C LYS A 129 -0.52 -0.52 -4.06
N ILE A 130 0.26 0.02 -3.12
CA ILE A 130 0.16 -0.34 -1.70
C ILE A 130 -1.16 0.12 -1.09
N GLY A 131 -1.68 1.28 -1.51
CA GLY A 131 -2.95 1.82 -1.04
C GLY A 131 -4.17 1.04 -1.54
N ALA A 132 -4.03 0.27 -2.62
CA ALA A 132 -5.07 -0.60 -3.16
C ALA A 132 -5.02 -2.04 -2.62
N GLU A 133 -4.01 -2.40 -1.82
CA GLU A 133 -3.87 -3.70 -1.18
C GLU A 133 -4.22 -3.59 0.32
N ASN A 134 -4.89 -4.59 0.91
CA ASN A 134 -5.21 -4.59 2.34
C ASN A 134 -4.01 -5.08 3.17
N THR A 135 -3.00 -4.23 3.31
CA THR A 135 -1.78 -4.53 4.07
C THR A 135 -1.55 -3.53 5.20
N TRP A 136 -0.77 -3.93 6.22
CA TRP A 136 -0.43 -3.07 7.37
C TRP A 136 0.44 -1.86 6.99
N ASP A 137 1.11 -1.92 5.84
CA ASP A 137 2.14 -0.94 5.46
C ASP A 137 1.57 0.46 5.26
N ILE A 138 0.41 0.58 4.58
CA ILE A 138 -0.19 1.89 4.34
C ILE A 138 -0.56 2.59 5.66
N TYR A 139 -1.18 1.87 6.60
CA TYR A 139 -1.57 2.43 7.89
C TYR A 139 -0.33 2.91 8.67
N THR A 140 0.66 2.04 8.78
CA THR A 140 1.88 2.32 9.55
C THR A 140 2.60 3.56 9.05
N TYR A 141 2.89 3.61 7.75
CA TYR A 141 3.72 4.67 7.20
C TYR A 141 2.92 5.95 6.91
N ALA A 142 1.66 5.86 6.49
CA ALA A 142 0.82 7.03 6.31
C ALA A 142 0.58 7.76 7.63
N PHE A 143 0.25 7.04 8.70
CA PHE A 143 0.05 7.68 10.00
C PHE A 143 1.35 8.21 10.60
N ALA A 144 2.50 7.52 10.45
CA ALA A 144 3.79 8.08 10.87
C ALA A 144 4.14 9.36 10.08
N PHE A 145 3.81 9.40 8.80
CA PHE A 145 3.97 10.58 7.96
C PHE A 145 3.05 11.73 8.42
N CYS A 146 1.76 11.45 8.65
CA CYS A 146 0.83 12.42 9.19
C CYS A 146 1.24 12.94 10.58
N ALA A 147 1.78 12.06 11.44
CA ALA A 147 2.35 12.44 12.74
C ALA A 147 3.52 13.43 12.57
N SER A 148 4.43 13.15 11.64
CA SER A 148 5.58 14.03 11.35
C SER A 148 5.14 15.39 10.82
N LEU A 149 4.13 15.40 9.92
CA LEU A 149 3.56 16.65 9.40
C LEU A 149 2.84 17.46 10.49
N SER A 150 2.08 16.80 11.37
CA SER A 150 1.43 17.46 12.51
C SER A 150 2.46 18.03 13.49
N LEU A 151 3.53 17.25 13.76
CA LEU A 151 4.64 17.72 14.56
C LEU A 151 5.33 18.94 13.93
N TYR A 152 5.48 18.94 12.60
CA TYR A 152 6.06 20.09 11.91
C TYR A 152 5.25 21.36 12.14
N ILE A 153 3.90 21.28 12.04
CA ILE A 153 3.02 22.41 12.35
C ILE A 153 3.18 22.84 13.82
N TYR A 154 3.18 21.88 14.77
CA TYR A 154 3.41 22.18 16.18
C TYR A 154 4.73 22.90 16.40
N MET A 155 5.78 22.47 15.73
CA MET A 155 7.09 23.12 15.83
C MET A 155 7.09 24.56 15.28
N GLN A 156 6.24 24.89 14.32
CA GLN A 156 6.11 26.23 13.76
C GLN A 156 5.15 27.11 14.57
N GLU A 157 3.94 26.62 14.82
CA GLU A 157 2.82 27.45 15.34
C GLU A 157 2.57 27.26 16.84
N ASN A 158 3.16 26.26 17.49
CA ASN A 158 3.02 25.93 18.92
C ASN A 158 1.57 25.64 19.37
N LEU A 159 0.73 25.12 18.50
CA LEU A 159 -0.67 24.81 18.82
C LEU A 159 -0.79 23.40 19.41
N LYS A 160 -1.32 23.29 20.63
CA LYS A 160 -1.48 22.01 21.35
C LYS A 160 -2.28 20.96 20.58
N LYS A 161 -3.25 21.39 19.76
CA LYS A 161 -4.04 20.49 18.89
C LYS A 161 -3.16 19.70 17.92
N ASP A 162 -2.10 20.30 17.38
CA ASP A 162 -1.23 19.63 16.40
C ASP A 162 -0.30 18.63 17.12
N LEU A 163 0.08 18.89 18.37
CA LEU A 163 0.76 17.91 19.21
C LEU A 163 -0.16 16.73 19.55
N PHE A 164 -1.44 17.01 19.86
CA PHE A 164 -2.45 15.97 20.11
C PHE A 164 -2.67 15.10 18.86
N LEU A 165 -2.77 15.70 17.67
CA LEU A 165 -2.83 14.95 16.41
C LEU A 165 -1.58 14.10 16.18
N THR A 166 -0.39 14.60 16.55
CA THR A 166 0.84 13.82 16.49
C THR A 166 0.74 12.56 17.34
N ILE A 167 0.23 12.68 18.59
CA ILE A 167 0.04 11.52 19.49
C ILE A 167 -0.94 10.51 18.86
N ILE A 168 -2.10 10.97 18.38
CA ILE A 168 -3.11 10.09 17.75
C ILE A 168 -2.51 9.33 16.57
N PHE A 169 -1.85 10.03 15.65
CA PHE A 169 -1.27 9.37 14.49
C PHE A 169 -0.12 8.42 14.83
N LEU A 170 0.67 8.72 15.87
CA LEU A 170 1.67 7.77 16.37
C LEU A 170 1.02 6.52 16.95
N ILE A 171 -0.06 6.66 17.75
CA ILE A 171 -0.82 5.52 18.28
C ILE A 171 -1.32 4.64 17.13
N LEU A 172 -1.96 5.22 16.12
CA LEU A 172 -2.48 4.49 14.96
C LEU A 172 -1.35 3.79 14.18
N SER A 173 -0.20 4.45 14.01
CA SER A 173 0.97 3.87 13.38
C SER A 173 1.52 2.67 14.17
N PHE A 174 1.70 2.81 15.48
CA PHE A 174 2.17 1.73 16.37
C PHE A 174 1.20 0.55 16.42
N LEU A 175 -0.10 0.81 16.56
CA LEU A 175 -1.15 -0.22 16.56
C LEU A 175 -1.32 -0.90 15.20
N SER A 176 -0.68 -0.40 14.15
CA SER A 176 -0.68 -1.05 12.83
C SER A 176 0.45 -2.06 12.68
N LYS A 177 1.70 -1.70 12.98
CA LYS A 177 2.86 -2.60 12.72
C LYS A 177 3.98 -2.42 13.74
N GLY A 178 3.68 -1.91 14.93
CA GLY A 178 4.68 -1.58 15.93
C GLY A 178 5.52 -0.34 15.53
N PRO A 179 6.76 -0.23 16.00
CA PRO A 179 7.55 1.01 15.89
C PRO A 179 8.18 1.26 14.51
N VAL A 180 7.82 0.49 13.49
CA VAL A 180 8.48 0.56 12.17
C VAL A 180 8.31 1.94 11.50
N GLY A 181 7.10 2.52 11.56
CA GLY A 181 6.82 3.86 11.02
C GLY A 181 7.55 4.96 11.79
N PHE A 182 7.63 4.82 13.10
CA PHE A 182 8.39 5.71 13.97
C PHE A 182 9.88 5.73 13.58
N TYR A 183 10.47 4.55 13.42
CA TYR A 183 11.85 4.40 13.00
C TYR A 183 12.10 4.95 11.58
N ALA A 184 11.25 4.59 10.64
CA ALA A 184 11.48 4.87 9.22
C ALA A 184 11.14 6.31 8.79
N ILE A 185 10.24 7.01 9.50
CA ILE A 185 9.72 8.32 9.10
C ILE A 185 9.87 9.36 10.21
N PHE A 186 9.38 9.06 11.43
CA PHE A 186 9.25 10.07 12.47
C PHE A 186 10.58 10.48 13.07
N ILE A 187 11.47 9.54 13.44
CA ILE A 187 12.85 9.84 13.89
C ILE A 187 13.63 10.58 12.81
N PRO A 188 13.67 10.13 11.54
CA PRO A 188 14.31 10.88 10.46
C PRO A 188 13.81 12.32 10.32
N PHE A 189 12.50 12.55 10.51
CA PHE A 189 11.95 13.91 10.51
C PHE A 189 12.51 14.76 11.65
N ILE A 190 12.53 14.23 12.89
CA ILE A 190 13.07 14.96 14.05
C ILE A 190 14.53 15.32 13.81
N ILE A 191 15.32 14.37 13.34
CA ILE A 191 16.74 14.59 13.02
C ILE A 191 16.89 15.68 11.96
N ALA A 192 16.14 15.58 10.85
CA ALA A 192 16.17 16.59 9.78
C ALA A 192 15.77 17.98 10.29
N TYR A 193 14.76 18.06 11.17
CA TYR A 193 14.33 19.31 11.77
C TYR A 193 15.41 19.94 12.66
N ILE A 194 16.03 19.13 13.52
CA ILE A 194 17.10 19.58 14.44
C ILE A 194 18.30 20.08 13.64
N PHE A 195 18.77 19.33 12.64
CA PHE A 195 19.91 19.73 11.82
C PHE A 195 19.67 21.01 11.04
N ASN A 196 18.43 21.25 10.63
CA ASN A 196 18.10 22.39 9.76
C ASN A 196 17.67 23.64 10.54
N ASN A 197 17.43 23.57 11.86
CA ASN A 197 16.95 24.70 12.66
C ASN A 197 17.85 25.01 13.84
N PRO A 198 17.97 26.29 14.26
CA PRO A 198 18.75 26.67 15.43
C PRO A 198 18.12 26.10 16.70
N LYS A 199 18.97 25.86 17.72
CA LYS A 199 18.60 25.17 18.96
C LYS A 199 17.44 25.84 19.72
N GLU A 200 17.31 27.15 19.62
CA GLU A 200 16.26 27.94 20.28
C GLU A 200 14.86 27.58 19.78
N LYS A 201 14.73 27.13 18.52
CA LYS A 201 13.44 26.77 17.92
C LYS A 201 12.87 25.45 18.45
N TRP A 202 13.71 24.52 18.89
CA TRP A 202 13.27 23.17 19.27
C TRP A 202 13.57 22.78 20.72
N LYS A 203 14.60 23.37 21.39
CA LYS A 203 15.02 23.00 22.73
C LYS A 203 13.88 23.01 23.76
N ARG A 204 13.04 24.05 23.77
CA ARG A 204 11.91 24.15 24.71
C ARG A 204 10.79 23.15 24.40
N LYS A 205 10.68 22.66 23.17
CA LYS A 205 9.61 21.77 22.70
C LYS A 205 9.98 20.30 22.81
N ILE A 206 11.28 19.97 22.91
CA ILE A 206 11.75 18.58 22.91
C ILE A 206 11.12 17.74 24.03
N LYS A 207 10.92 18.31 25.22
CA LYS A 207 10.27 17.64 26.35
C LYS A 207 8.81 17.24 26.05
N PHE A 208 8.08 18.09 25.33
CA PHE A 208 6.69 17.79 24.95
C PHE A 208 6.63 16.76 23.83
N ILE A 209 7.59 16.77 22.92
CA ILE A 209 7.73 15.75 21.87
C ILE A 209 8.05 14.40 22.52
N PHE A 210 8.99 14.37 23.46
CA PHE A 210 9.34 13.16 24.20
C PHE A 210 8.14 12.61 24.97
N LEU A 211 7.41 13.48 25.68
CA LEU A 211 6.19 13.10 26.39
C LEU A 211 5.11 12.56 25.43
N ALA A 212 4.94 13.20 24.27
CA ALA A 212 3.99 12.75 23.25
C ALA A 212 4.33 11.34 22.73
N VAL A 213 5.63 11.06 22.52
CA VAL A 213 6.11 9.73 22.11
C VAL A 213 5.86 8.71 23.22
N ILE A 214 6.17 9.04 24.48
CA ILE A 214 5.91 8.14 25.63
C ILE A 214 4.42 7.81 25.73
N VAL A 215 3.55 8.81 25.66
CA VAL A 215 2.08 8.62 25.74
C VAL A 215 1.60 7.73 24.58
N ALA A 216 2.07 8.01 23.37
CA ALA A 216 1.70 7.20 22.22
C ALA A 216 2.17 5.75 22.35
N PHE A 217 3.40 5.54 22.79
CA PHE A 217 3.96 4.21 23.03
C PHE A 217 3.21 3.47 24.15
N ALA A 218 2.96 4.13 25.29
CA ALA A 218 2.24 3.54 26.40
C ALA A 218 0.83 3.05 26.00
N ILE A 219 0.05 3.89 25.32
CA ILE A 219 -1.29 3.52 24.86
C ILE A 219 -1.23 2.38 23.84
N SER A 220 -0.29 2.45 22.90
CA SER A 220 -0.17 1.41 21.86
C SER A 220 0.32 0.08 22.40
N SER A 221 1.05 0.08 23.53
CA SER A 221 1.58 -1.13 24.18
C SER A 221 0.51 -1.90 24.97
N ILE A 222 -0.67 -1.31 25.23
CA ILE A 222 -1.75 -1.97 26.01
C ILE A 222 -2.13 -3.31 25.40
N TRP A 223 -2.30 -3.37 24.08
CA TRP A 223 -2.61 -4.63 23.41
C TRP A 223 -1.50 -5.67 23.57
N ALA A 224 -0.27 -5.31 23.28
CA ALA A 224 0.88 -6.22 23.40
C ALA A 224 1.08 -6.71 24.85
N MET A 225 0.90 -5.81 25.82
CA MET A 225 0.96 -6.16 27.25
C MET A 225 -0.15 -7.13 27.66
N SER A 226 -1.37 -6.91 27.15
CA SER A 226 -2.48 -7.85 27.38
C SER A 226 -2.18 -9.23 26.80
N MET A 227 -1.63 -9.32 25.59
CA MET A 227 -1.22 -10.60 24.99
C MET A 227 -0.11 -11.28 25.80
N TYR A 228 0.84 -10.50 26.28
CA TYR A 228 1.91 -11.00 27.15
C TYR A 228 1.36 -11.55 28.47
N LEU A 229 0.45 -10.85 29.14
CA LEU A 229 -0.09 -11.26 30.44
C LEU A 229 -1.01 -12.50 30.33
N ASN A 230 -1.79 -12.61 29.26
CA ASN A 230 -2.76 -13.71 29.08
C ASN A 230 -2.17 -14.93 28.36
N HIS A 231 -1.12 -14.75 27.54
CA HIS A 231 -0.56 -15.80 26.67
C HIS A 231 0.98 -15.73 26.64
N ASN A 232 1.61 -15.64 27.80
CA ASN A 232 3.04 -15.36 27.97
C ASN A 232 3.94 -16.21 27.07
N ASP A 233 3.90 -17.54 27.21
CA ASP A 233 4.81 -18.46 26.51
C ASP A 233 4.69 -18.33 24.99
N TYR A 234 3.45 -18.23 24.52
CA TYR A 234 3.21 -18.07 23.08
C TYR A 234 3.68 -16.70 22.57
N PHE A 235 3.39 -15.64 23.31
CA PHE A 235 3.81 -14.29 22.96
C PHE A 235 5.32 -14.18 22.87
N LEU A 236 6.06 -14.66 23.87
CA LEU A 236 7.52 -14.66 23.86
C LEU A 236 8.11 -15.48 22.71
N LYS A 237 7.52 -16.66 22.42
CA LYS A 237 7.92 -17.47 21.27
C LYS A 237 7.75 -16.71 19.93
N VAL A 238 6.64 -16.01 19.77
CA VAL A 238 6.37 -15.20 18.57
C VAL A 238 7.35 -14.04 18.48
N MET A 239 7.61 -13.31 19.56
CA MET A 239 8.55 -12.18 19.57
C MET A 239 9.98 -12.64 19.24
N LYS A 240 10.43 -13.75 19.78
CA LYS A 240 11.73 -14.35 19.46
C LYS A 240 11.82 -14.75 17.98
N LYS A 241 10.76 -15.35 17.42
CA LYS A 241 10.68 -15.71 16.01
C LYS A 241 10.70 -14.47 15.11
N GLU A 242 9.93 -13.43 15.42
CA GLU A 242 9.93 -12.17 14.66
C GLU A 242 11.32 -11.51 14.68
N SER A 243 11.96 -11.41 15.85
CA SER A 243 13.31 -10.85 15.99
C SER A 243 14.33 -11.60 15.12
N SER A 244 14.33 -12.94 15.15
CA SER A 244 15.22 -13.73 14.29
C SER A 244 14.91 -13.56 12.80
N THR A 245 13.63 -13.41 12.45
CA THR A 245 13.20 -13.21 11.06
C THR A 245 13.72 -11.90 10.48
N TRP A 246 13.83 -10.84 11.28
CA TRP A 246 14.34 -9.54 10.84
C TRP A 246 15.81 -9.57 10.44
N SER A 247 16.59 -10.49 10.99
CA SER A 247 18.02 -10.65 10.71
C SER A 247 18.32 -11.71 9.63
N THR A 248 17.42 -12.68 9.42
CA THR A 248 17.72 -13.85 8.57
C THR A 248 16.92 -13.91 7.27
N LYS A 249 15.65 -13.42 7.26
CA LYS A 249 14.79 -13.54 6.09
C LYS A 249 14.80 -12.27 5.23
N HIS A 250 14.77 -12.45 3.89
CA HIS A 250 14.75 -11.35 2.92
C HIS A 250 15.91 -10.35 3.13
N SER A 251 17.09 -10.87 3.48
CA SER A 251 18.30 -10.06 3.59
C SER A 251 18.76 -9.62 2.21
N HIS A 252 18.89 -8.31 2.01
CA HIS A 252 19.33 -7.70 0.77
C HIS A 252 20.38 -6.62 1.05
N SER A 253 21.16 -6.27 0.01
CA SER A 253 22.17 -5.22 0.05
C SER A 253 21.62 -3.90 0.61
N ILE A 254 22.50 -3.10 1.23
CA ILE A 254 22.18 -1.74 1.69
C ILE A 254 21.66 -0.84 0.56
N PHE A 255 22.05 -1.13 -0.68
CA PHE A 255 21.63 -0.38 -1.88
C PHE A 255 20.27 -0.80 -2.44
N PHE A 256 19.58 -1.78 -1.81
CA PHE A 256 18.31 -2.32 -2.29
C PHE A 256 17.24 -1.27 -2.58
N TYR A 257 17.19 -0.20 -1.80
CA TYR A 257 16.18 0.86 -1.98
C TYR A 257 16.64 1.99 -2.91
N LEU A 258 17.85 1.96 -3.48
CA LEU A 258 18.26 2.96 -4.46
C LEU A 258 17.45 2.89 -5.76
N ASP A 259 16.80 1.78 -6.02
CA ASP A 259 15.87 1.64 -7.14
C ASP A 259 14.49 2.29 -6.91
N TYR A 260 14.29 2.99 -5.79
CA TYR A 260 13.02 3.63 -5.48
C TYR A 260 12.57 4.62 -6.57
N PHE A 261 13.53 5.20 -7.30
CA PHE A 261 13.24 6.08 -8.42
C PHE A 261 12.32 5.44 -9.47
N VAL A 262 12.53 4.15 -9.78
CA VAL A 262 11.70 3.37 -10.72
C VAL A 262 10.27 3.23 -10.18
N TYR A 263 10.12 3.02 -8.89
CA TYR A 263 8.82 2.86 -8.24
C TYR A 263 8.05 4.16 -8.05
N MET A 264 8.65 5.31 -8.34
CA MET A 264 7.94 6.56 -8.51
C MET A 264 7.12 6.60 -9.81
N GLY A 265 7.30 5.61 -10.71
CA GLY A 265 6.56 5.49 -11.96
C GLY A 265 6.90 6.59 -12.96
N THR A 266 5.90 7.31 -13.45
CA THR A 266 6.10 8.41 -14.41
C THR A 266 6.91 9.59 -13.86
N TRP A 267 7.21 9.61 -12.57
CA TRP A 267 8.05 10.64 -11.92
C TRP A 267 9.53 10.26 -11.83
N ILE A 268 9.97 9.16 -12.45
CA ILE A 268 11.33 8.61 -12.32
C ILE A 268 12.42 9.68 -12.51
N PHE A 269 12.41 10.43 -13.60
CA PHE A 269 13.47 11.42 -13.88
C PHE A 269 13.37 12.64 -12.98
N PHE A 270 12.15 13.08 -12.65
CA PHE A 270 11.97 14.14 -11.66
C PHE A 270 12.47 13.71 -10.27
N SER A 271 12.29 12.44 -9.89
CA SER A 271 12.75 11.93 -8.59
C SER A 271 14.28 11.85 -8.53
N VAL A 272 14.94 11.38 -9.59
CA VAL A 272 16.41 11.39 -9.70
C VAL A 272 16.94 12.81 -9.62
N PHE A 273 16.36 13.73 -10.39
CA PHE A 273 16.84 15.11 -10.43
C PHE A 273 16.58 15.86 -9.13
N ALA A 274 15.43 15.62 -8.46
CA ALA A 274 15.15 16.18 -7.14
C ALA A 274 16.09 15.63 -6.06
N PHE A 275 16.56 14.39 -6.19
CA PHE A 275 17.56 13.81 -5.31
C PHE A 275 18.96 14.41 -5.52
N LEU A 276 19.34 14.67 -6.76
CA LEU A 276 20.67 15.26 -7.08
C LEU A 276 20.74 16.76 -6.80
N LYS A 277 19.62 17.49 -6.90
CA LYS A 277 19.57 18.95 -6.75
C LYS A 277 19.24 19.34 -5.31
N VAL A 278 20.29 19.60 -4.52
CA VAL A 278 20.11 20.07 -3.13
C VAL A 278 19.38 21.44 -3.11
N PRO A 279 18.27 21.57 -2.35
CA PRO A 279 17.55 22.84 -2.26
C PRO A 279 18.40 23.93 -1.61
N LYS A 280 18.35 25.15 -2.17
CA LYS A 280 19.05 26.31 -1.61
C LYS A 280 18.30 26.90 -0.41
N ASN A 281 16.96 26.87 -0.45
CA ASN A 281 16.11 27.40 0.60
C ASN A 281 16.17 26.50 1.85
N LYS A 282 16.36 27.12 3.02
CA LYS A 282 16.43 26.42 4.32
C LYS A 282 15.18 25.60 4.62
N GLU A 283 14.00 26.12 4.32
CA GLU A 283 12.75 25.41 4.57
C GLU A 283 12.57 24.17 3.67
N ASP A 284 13.10 24.24 2.46
CA ASP A 284 13.04 23.15 1.50
C ASP A 284 14.07 22.06 1.83
N LYS A 285 15.22 22.45 2.43
CA LYS A 285 16.25 21.52 2.91
C LYS A 285 15.74 20.50 3.92
N ILE A 286 14.75 20.85 4.76
CA ILE A 286 14.18 19.91 5.72
C ILE A 286 13.66 18.65 5.03
N PHE A 287 12.87 18.79 3.97
CA PHE A 287 12.29 17.65 3.25
C PHE A 287 13.37 16.83 2.52
N TYR A 288 14.39 17.49 2.01
CA TYR A 288 15.53 16.84 1.38
C TYR A 288 16.32 16.00 2.37
N ILE A 289 16.70 16.58 3.51
CA ILE A 289 17.45 15.90 4.58
C ILE A 289 16.60 14.75 5.15
N TRP A 290 15.31 14.99 5.37
CA TRP A 290 14.37 13.96 5.84
C TRP A 290 14.36 12.75 4.91
N ASN A 291 14.31 12.97 3.60
CA ASN A 291 14.33 11.88 2.61
C ASN A 291 15.62 11.06 2.68
N ILE A 292 16.77 11.73 2.75
CA ILE A 292 18.07 11.06 2.82
C ILE A 292 18.18 10.25 4.12
N ILE A 293 17.83 10.83 5.27
CA ILE A 293 17.91 10.13 6.55
C ILE A 293 16.95 8.94 6.58
N SER A 294 15.73 9.11 6.07
CA SER A 294 14.76 8.01 5.95
C SER A 294 15.29 6.87 5.07
N LEU A 295 15.90 7.21 3.92
CA LEU A 295 16.53 6.22 3.04
C LEU A 295 17.66 5.45 3.75
N ILE A 296 18.52 6.16 4.50
CA ILE A 296 19.59 5.53 5.27
C ILE A 296 18.99 4.58 6.33
N PHE A 297 17.99 5.04 7.11
CA PHE A 297 17.39 4.26 8.18
C PHE A 297 16.77 2.94 7.66
N ILE A 298 15.99 2.99 6.59
CA ILE A 298 15.40 1.75 6.07
C ILE A 298 16.42 0.86 5.36
N SER A 299 17.54 1.43 4.87
CA SER A 299 18.61 0.68 4.21
C SER A 299 19.48 -0.10 5.20
N ILE A 300 19.55 0.32 6.47
CA ILE A 300 20.29 -0.38 7.52
C ILE A 300 19.58 -1.68 7.92
N ILE A 301 18.25 -1.72 7.90
CA ILE A 301 17.48 -2.94 8.24
C ILE A 301 17.77 -4.02 7.22
N GLN A 302 18.15 -5.22 7.68
CA GLN A 302 18.50 -6.34 6.78
C GLN A 302 17.28 -6.87 6.00
N MET A 303 16.14 -7.03 6.69
CA MET A 303 14.91 -7.49 6.07
C MET A 303 14.31 -6.41 5.16
N LYS A 304 14.37 -6.60 3.86
CA LYS A 304 13.91 -5.64 2.86
C LYS A 304 12.83 -6.22 1.94
N LYS A 305 11.79 -5.44 1.70
CA LYS A 305 10.77 -5.70 0.67
C LYS A 305 10.46 -4.38 -0.03
N LYS A 306 10.06 -4.40 -1.31
CA LYS A 306 9.78 -3.15 -2.06
C LYS A 306 8.71 -2.28 -1.40
N ARG A 307 7.68 -2.87 -0.78
CA ARG A 307 6.65 -2.15 -0.02
C ARG A 307 7.17 -1.42 1.22
N TYR A 308 8.27 -1.88 1.82
CA TYR A 308 8.90 -1.19 2.97
C TYR A 308 9.64 0.10 2.58
N GLY A 309 9.76 0.38 1.28
CA GLY A 309 10.20 1.65 0.72
C GLY A 309 9.13 2.76 0.76
N LEU A 310 7.89 2.49 1.22
CA LEU A 310 6.81 3.48 1.27
C LEU A 310 7.21 4.80 1.96
N PRO A 311 8.00 4.82 3.05
CA PRO A 311 8.52 6.06 3.63
C PRO A 311 9.18 6.99 2.62
N ILE A 312 10.01 6.43 1.74
CA ILE A 312 10.73 7.23 0.73
C ILE A 312 9.75 7.81 -0.30
N TYR A 313 8.76 7.05 -0.75
CA TYR A 313 7.78 7.54 -1.72
C TYR A 313 6.95 8.70 -1.15
N LEU A 314 6.54 8.61 0.12
CA LEU A 314 5.82 9.68 0.82
C LEU A 314 6.66 10.97 0.88
N ILE A 315 7.92 10.87 1.31
CA ILE A 315 8.78 12.04 1.50
C ILE A 315 9.30 12.58 0.17
N SER A 316 9.63 11.71 -0.80
CA SER A 316 10.09 12.14 -2.14
C SER A 316 9.05 12.96 -2.88
N SER A 317 7.75 12.75 -2.63
CA SER A 317 6.70 13.58 -3.23
C SER A 317 6.85 15.06 -2.92
N LEU A 318 7.35 15.40 -1.71
CA LEU A 318 7.65 16.77 -1.31
C LEU A 318 8.84 17.35 -2.09
N ASN A 319 9.92 16.57 -2.26
CA ASN A 319 11.11 17.01 -2.98
C ASN A 319 10.83 17.19 -4.48
N ILE A 320 10.06 16.28 -5.07
CA ILE A 320 9.65 16.40 -6.47
C ILE A 320 8.73 17.62 -6.66
N ALA A 321 7.80 17.84 -5.73
CA ALA A 321 6.92 19.01 -5.77
C ALA A 321 7.70 20.34 -5.72
N GLN A 322 8.77 20.43 -4.89
CA GLN A 322 9.65 21.59 -4.86
C GLN A 322 10.28 21.87 -6.22
N LEU A 323 10.80 20.84 -6.86
CA LEU A 323 11.35 20.94 -8.20
C LEU A 323 10.29 21.34 -9.23
N CYS A 324 9.10 20.78 -9.15
CA CYS A 324 7.98 21.11 -10.02
C CYS A 324 7.54 22.57 -9.84
N VAL A 325 7.43 23.08 -8.60
CA VAL A 325 7.11 24.49 -8.32
C VAL A 325 8.15 25.42 -8.92
N TYR A 326 9.42 25.07 -8.81
CA TYR A 326 10.51 25.82 -9.44
C TYR A 326 10.28 25.92 -10.96
N TYR A 327 9.99 24.82 -11.66
CA TYR A 327 9.71 24.83 -13.09
C TYR A 327 8.39 25.51 -13.48
N PHE A 328 7.40 25.55 -12.59
CA PHE A 328 6.16 26.29 -12.81
C PHE A 328 6.36 27.82 -12.79
N ARG A 329 7.33 28.31 -12.00
CA ARG A 329 7.54 29.72 -11.73
C ARG A 329 8.58 30.38 -12.63
N ILE A 330 9.57 29.59 -13.06
CA ILE A 330 10.63 30.10 -13.90
C ILE A 330 10.26 29.99 -15.38
N PRO A 331 10.31 31.06 -16.17
CA PRO A 331 10.11 30.96 -17.60
C PRO A 331 11.11 30.01 -18.24
N TYR A 332 10.65 29.22 -19.20
CA TYR A 332 11.45 28.16 -19.84
C TYR A 332 12.79 28.66 -20.39
N GLU A 333 12.85 29.91 -20.82
CA GLU A 333 14.05 30.54 -21.42
C GLU A 333 15.21 30.63 -20.43
N TYR A 334 14.92 30.87 -19.14
CA TYR A 334 15.91 31.01 -18.07
C TYR A 334 16.37 29.66 -17.48
N LEU A 335 15.77 28.54 -17.90
CA LEU A 335 16.22 27.23 -17.48
C LEU A 335 17.59 26.92 -18.10
N SER A 336 18.43 26.23 -17.34
CA SER A 336 19.72 25.73 -17.80
C SER A 336 19.55 24.68 -18.93
N LYS A 337 20.61 24.40 -19.68
CA LYS A 337 20.59 23.36 -20.73
C LYS A 337 20.18 22.00 -20.20
N ILE A 338 20.66 21.64 -18.99
CA ILE A 338 20.34 20.36 -18.34
C ILE A 338 18.86 20.29 -17.96
N GLU A 339 18.29 21.36 -17.42
CA GLU A 339 16.87 21.42 -17.04
C GLU A 339 15.95 21.38 -18.26
N LYS A 340 16.32 22.06 -19.35
CA LYS A 340 15.63 21.97 -20.64
C LYS A 340 15.69 20.54 -21.22
N PHE A 341 16.86 19.90 -21.11
CA PHE A 341 17.03 18.50 -21.52
C PHE A 341 16.13 17.57 -20.68
N LEU A 342 16.12 17.71 -19.34
CA LEU A 342 15.27 16.92 -18.45
C LEU A 342 13.79 16.99 -18.85
N LEU A 343 13.26 18.21 -19.07
CA LEU A 343 11.86 18.40 -19.47
C LEU A 343 11.54 17.76 -20.83
N ARG A 344 12.44 17.87 -21.81
CA ARG A 344 12.27 17.23 -23.12
C ARG A 344 12.35 15.70 -23.00
N PHE A 345 13.31 15.22 -22.24
CA PHE A 345 13.48 13.79 -22.00
C PHE A 345 12.27 13.20 -21.29
N GLN A 346 11.74 13.88 -20.28
CA GLN A 346 10.51 13.50 -19.60
C GLN A 346 9.31 13.46 -20.56
N GLN A 347 9.19 14.42 -21.49
CA GLN A 347 8.15 14.41 -22.52
C GLN A 347 8.25 13.15 -23.39
N TYR A 348 9.44 12.85 -23.93
CA TYR A 348 9.66 11.66 -24.77
C TYR A 348 9.40 10.37 -23.98
N PHE A 349 9.81 10.33 -22.73
CA PHE A 349 9.54 9.19 -21.84
C PHE A 349 8.05 8.93 -21.66
N ILE A 350 7.26 9.97 -21.36
CA ILE A 350 5.81 9.84 -21.23
C ILE A 350 5.19 9.34 -22.54
N MET A 351 5.60 9.92 -23.68
CA MET A 351 5.13 9.48 -25.00
C MET A 351 5.46 8.02 -25.27
N PHE A 352 6.69 7.61 -24.96
CA PHE A 352 7.15 6.23 -25.09
C PHE A 352 6.30 5.27 -24.24
N VAL A 353 6.04 5.62 -22.97
CA VAL A 353 5.22 4.81 -22.06
C VAL A 353 3.77 4.70 -22.55
N ILE A 354 3.19 5.78 -23.06
CA ILE A 354 1.85 5.76 -23.66
C ILE A 354 1.84 4.88 -24.92
N PHE A 355 2.88 4.95 -25.74
CA PHE A 355 3.02 4.12 -26.93
C PHE A 355 3.13 2.62 -26.58
N LEU A 356 3.92 2.28 -25.56
CA LEU A 356 3.98 0.91 -25.03
C LEU A 356 2.62 0.43 -24.51
N SER A 357 1.89 1.29 -23.81
CA SER A 357 0.54 0.99 -23.34
C SER A 357 -0.43 0.73 -24.51
N LEU A 358 -0.34 1.52 -25.58
CA LEU A 358 -1.11 1.28 -26.81
C LEU A 358 -0.79 -0.08 -27.44
N GLY A 359 0.50 -0.43 -27.54
CA GLY A 359 0.93 -1.73 -28.03
C GLY A 359 0.38 -2.89 -27.21
N PHE A 360 0.44 -2.76 -25.88
CA PHE A 360 -0.12 -3.75 -24.96
C PHE A 360 -1.65 -3.87 -25.09
N LEU A 361 -2.37 -2.75 -25.17
CA LEU A 361 -3.82 -2.74 -25.37
C LEU A 361 -4.22 -3.36 -26.72
N THR A 362 -3.46 -3.08 -27.77
CA THR A 362 -3.71 -3.68 -29.09
C THR A 362 -3.48 -5.18 -29.07
N TYR A 363 -2.40 -5.63 -28.43
CA TYR A 363 -2.11 -7.05 -28.30
C TYR A 363 -3.18 -7.79 -27.49
N SER A 364 -3.50 -7.33 -26.28
CA SER A 364 -4.46 -8.01 -25.41
C SER A 364 -5.91 -7.77 -25.83
N GLY A 365 -6.28 -6.53 -26.17
CA GLY A 365 -7.66 -6.17 -26.51
C GLY A 365 -8.08 -6.71 -27.88
N TYR A 366 -7.28 -6.48 -28.92
CA TYR A 366 -7.63 -6.83 -30.30
C TYR A 366 -7.16 -8.24 -30.70
N ILE A 367 -5.87 -8.55 -30.50
CA ILE A 367 -5.30 -9.84 -30.95
C ILE A 367 -5.77 -10.98 -30.06
N LYS A 368 -5.72 -10.82 -28.74
CA LYS A 368 -6.20 -11.83 -27.77
C LYS A 368 -7.70 -11.83 -27.56
N LYS A 369 -8.43 -10.85 -28.09
CA LYS A 369 -9.88 -10.66 -27.91
C LYS A 369 -10.34 -10.65 -26.44
N GLU A 370 -9.50 -10.12 -25.56
CA GLU A 370 -9.75 -10.08 -24.12
C GLU A 370 -10.63 -8.89 -23.70
N MET A 371 -10.92 -7.99 -24.63
CA MET A 371 -11.71 -6.77 -24.40
C MET A 371 -12.81 -6.65 -25.46
N SER A 372 -13.96 -6.05 -25.10
CA SER A 372 -14.95 -5.69 -26.09
C SER A 372 -14.39 -4.64 -27.05
N PHE A 373 -14.74 -4.73 -28.33
CA PHE A 373 -14.24 -3.83 -29.37
C PHE A 373 -14.52 -2.36 -29.06
N ILE A 374 -15.68 -2.06 -28.47
CA ILE A 374 -16.06 -0.69 -28.07
C ILE A 374 -15.12 -0.15 -26.99
N LEU A 375 -14.84 -0.94 -25.96
CA LEU A 375 -13.88 -0.55 -24.90
C LEU A 375 -12.46 -0.37 -25.45
N PHE A 376 -12.03 -1.26 -26.35
CA PHE A 376 -10.76 -1.14 -27.03
C PHE A 376 -10.63 0.19 -27.79
N LEU A 377 -11.65 0.56 -28.58
CA LEU A 377 -11.68 1.84 -29.29
C LEU A 377 -11.65 3.03 -28.33
N LEU A 378 -12.38 2.97 -27.22
CA LEU A 378 -12.38 4.02 -26.20
C LEU A 378 -10.98 4.23 -25.62
N TYR A 379 -10.27 3.17 -25.27
CA TYR A 379 -8.92 3.26 -24.72
C TYR A 379 -7.92 3.80 -25.73
N ILE A 380 -7.97 3.33 -26.98
CA ILE A 380 -7.14 3.88 -28.05
C ILE A 380 -7.41 5.38 -28.23
N PHE A 381 -8.67 5.77 -28.25
CA PHE A 381 -9.06 7.18 -28.38
C PHE A 381 -8.48 8.04 -27.24
N ILE A 382 -8.58 7.58 -25.98
CA ILE A 382 -7.99 8.27 -24.83
C ILE A 382 -6.48 8.43 -24.99
N HIS A 383 -5.77 7.37 -25.40
CA HIS A 383 -4.32 7.42 -25.57
C HIS A 383 -3.90 8.34 -26.73
N ILE A 384 -4.62 8.32 -27.83
CA ILE A 384 -4.37 9.21 -28.98
C ILE A 384 -4.58 10.67 -28.57
N ILE A 385 -5.70 10.98 -27.90
CA ILE A 385 -5.94 12.33 -27.38
C ILE A 385 -4.79 12.76 -26.48
N PHE A 386 -4.33 11.89 -25.58
CA PHE A 386 -3.23 12.17 -24.68
C PHE A 386 -1.93 12.50 -25.43
N LEU A 387 -1.59 11.70 -26.46
CA LEU A 387 -0.43 11.96 -27.33
C LEU A 387 -0.56 13.29 -28.08
N ILE A 388 -1.74 13.59 -28.60
CA ILE A 388 -2.00 14.88 -29.28
C ILE A 388 -1.80 16.04 -28.28
N LEU A 389 -2.43 15.97 -27.10
CA LEU A 389 -2.36 17.03 -26.09
C LEU A 389 -0.94 17.26 -25.57
N ILE A 390 -0.11 16.21 -25.45
CA ILE A 390 1.30 16.33 -25.07
C ILE A 390 2.11 17.06 -26.15
N ASN A 391 1.75 16.90 -27.44
CA ASN A 391 2.51 17.43 -28.57
C ASN A 391 2.01 18.77 -29.11
N ILE A 392 0.84 19.26 -28.71
CA ILE A 392 0.36 20.58 -29.14
C ILE A 392 1.42 21.65 -28.85
N LYS A 393 1.74 22.47 -29.83
CA LYS A 393 2.65 23.61 -29.69
C LYS A 393 2.00 24.67 -28.79
N TYR A 394 2.41 24.75 -27.55
CA TYR A 394 2.03 25.80 -26.61
C TYR A 394 3.12 26.88 -26.55
N THR A 395 2.75 28.04 -25.98
CA THR A 395 3.73 29.07 -25.67
C THR A 395 4.83 28.49 -24.77
N LYS A 396 6.08 28.92 -24.97
CA LYS A 396 7.24 28.44 -24.21
C LYS A 396 7.02 28.49 -22.70
N ASN A 397 6.25 29.48 -22.21
CA ASN A 397 5.96 29.66 -20.78
C ASN A 397 5.10 28.54 -20.14
N ASN A 398 4.30 27.82 -20.93
CA ASN A 398 3.43 26.74 -20.41
C ASN A 398 4.00 25.32 -20.62
N TYR A 399 5.17 25.22 -21.25
CA TYR A 399 5.77 23.95 -21.60
C TYR A 399 6.05 23.08 -20.35
N ALA A 400 6.79 23.63 -19.35
CA ALA A 400 7.13 22.90 -18.13
C ALA A 400 5.90 22.49 -17.33
N LYS A 401 4.92 23.39 -17.20
CA LYS A 401 3.64 23.13 -16.49
C LYS A 401 2.92 21.94 -17.08
N ARG A 402 2.85 21.89 -18.40
CA ARG A 402 2.21 20.81 -19.14
C ARG A 402 2.91 19.48 -18.88
N ILE A 403 4.23 19.41 -19.06
CA ILE A 403 4.99 18.17 -18.87
C ILE A 403 4.79 17.62 -17.44
N ILE A 404 4.80 18.49 -16.44
CA ILE A 404 4.57 18.11 -15.04
C ILE A 404 3.16 17.53 -14.84
N LEU A 405 2.13 18.22 -15.35
CA LEU A 405 0.75 17.73 -15.20
C LEU A 405 0.55 16.41 -15.96
N PHE A 406 1.06 16.31 -17.18
CA PHE A 406 0.95 15.08 -17.96
C PHE A 406 1.76 13.92 -17.36
N SER A 407 2.87 14.17 -16.65
CA SER A 407 3.58 13.11 -15.94
C SER A 407 2.65 12.39 -14.94
N GLY A 408 1.91 13.12 -14.11
CA GLY A 408 0.97 12.51 -13.18
C GLY A 408 -0.26 11.91 -13.86
N LEU A 409 -0.88 12.65 -14.80
CA LEU A 409 -2.08 12.17 -15.50
C LEU A 409 -1.81 10.89 -16.31
N THR A 410 -0.61 10.75 -16.90
CA THR A 410 -0.20 9.51 -17.58
C THR A 410 -0.27 8.31 -16.63
N MET A 411 0.17 8.45 -15.38
CA MET A 411 0.08 7.36 -14.41
C MET A 411 -1.36 6.92 -14.16
N LEU A 412 -2.30 7.87 -14.08
CA LEU A 412 -3.73 7.56 -13.91
C LEU A 412 -4.30 6.84 -15.14
N VAL A 413 -3.94 7.28 -16.34
CA VAL A 413 -4.37 6.64 -17.60
C VAL A 413 -3.81 5.22 -17.69
N LEU A 414 -2.54 5.01 -17.33
CA LEU A 414 -1.92 3.68 -17.33
C LEU A 414 -2.60 2.73 -16.33
N ASN A 415 -2.87 3.20 -15.11
CA ASN A 415 -3.57 2.41 -14.11
C ASN A 415 -4.96 2.00 -14.59
N PHE A 416 -5.71 2.95 -15.11
CA PHE A 416 -7.05 2.69 -15.62
C PHE A 416 -7.05 1.73 -16.81
N SER A 417 -6.14 1.91 -17.76
CA SER A 417 -6.04 1.06 -18.95
C SER A 417 -5.57 -0.36 -18.61
N SER A 418 -4.57 -0.49 -17.73
CA SER A 418 -4.06 -1.80 -17.32
C SER A 418 -5.07 -2.59 -16.51
N SER A 419 -5.93 -1.92 -15.75
CA SER A 419 -6.91 -2.56 -14.89
C SER A 419 -7.86 -3.49 -15.66
N TRP A 420 -8.45 -2.99 -16.72
CA TRP A 420 -9.42 -3.74 -17.52
C TRP A 420 -8.80 -4.92 -18.26
N VAL A 421 -7.56 -4.76 -18.73
CA VAL A 421 -6.85 -5.84 -19.41
C VAL A 421 -6.46 -6.93 -18.42
N LEU A 422 -5.97 -6.56 -17.26
CA LEU A 422 -5.60 -7.50 -16.22
C LEU A 422 -6.82 -8.22 -15.64
N GLU A 423 -7.95 -7.52 -15.44
CA GLU A 423 -9.20 -8.12 -15.00
C GLU A 423 -9.69 -9.20 -15.95
N ASN A 424 -9.72 -8.93 -17.26
CA ASN A 424 -10.18 -9.89 -18.24
C ASN A 424 -9.26 -11.11 -18.35
N ASN A 425 -7.93 -10.93 -18.23
CA ASN A 425 -6.96 -12.02 -18.26
C ASN A 425 -7.00 -12.89 -17.00
N PHE A 426 -7.23 -12.29 -15.83
CA PHE A 426 -7.19 -12.97 -14.56
C PHE A 426 -8.55 -13.49 -14.10
N MET A 427 -9.64 -12.79 -14.40
CA MET A 427 -10.97 -13.07 -13.84
C MET A 427 -11.85 -13.96 -14.70
N LYS A 428 -11.77 -13.90 -16.02
CA LYS A 428 -12.82 -14.51 -16.85
C LYS A 428 -12.74 -16.00 -17.07
N ASP A 429 -11.57 -16.63 -17.19
CA ASP A 429 -11.58 -17.98 -17.78
C ASP A 429 -11.11 -19.15 -16.89
N LYS A 430 -10.30 -18.94 -15.88
CA LYS A 430 -9.73 -20.09 -15.16
C LYS A 430 -10.03 -20.11 -13.67
N MET A 431 -10.08 -18.97 -12.99
CA MET A 431 -10.17 -18.90 -11.54
C MET A 431 -11.58 -19.04 -10.98
N LEU A 432 -12.52 -18.30 -11.53
CA LEU A 432 -13.92 -18.32 -11.07
C LEU A 432 -14.59 -19.66 -11.32
N LYS A 433 -14.31 -20.29 -12.46
CA LYS A 433 -14.94 -21.55 -12.88
C LYS A 433 -14.61 -22.73 -11.99
N PHE A 434 -13.40 -22.75 -11.38
CA PHE A 434 -12.95 -23.85 -10.54
C PHE A 434 -12.91 -23.55 -9.03
N ARG A 435 -12.89 -22.26 -8.64
CA ARG A 435 -12.77 -21.86 -7.24
C ARG A 435 -14.10 -21.55 -6.57
N VAL A 436 -14.94 -20.76 -7.22
CA VAL A 436 -16.19 -20.30 -6.60
C VAL A 436 -17.16 -21.44 -6.29
N PRO A 437 -17.44 -22.39 -7.20
CA PRO A 437 -18.34 -23.50 -6.91
C PRO A 437 -17.82 -24.38 -5.77
N VAL A 438 -16.51 -24.67 -5.76
CA VAL A 438 -15.89 -25.50 -4.73
C VAL A 438 -15.93 -24.81 -3.36
N SER A 439 -15.60 -23.52 -3.29
CA SER A 439 -15.65 -22.78 -2.04
C SER A 439 -17.07 -22.64 -1.48
N GLN A 440 -18.07 -22.44 -2.32
CA GLN A 440 -19.48 -22.37 -1.90
C GLN A 440 -19.95 -23.70 -1.29
N GLU A 441 -19.66 -24.84 -1.93
CA GLU A 441 -20.01 -26.15 -1.41
C GLU A 441 -19.26 -26.48 -0.11
N VAL A 442 -17.98 -26.13 -0.03
CA VAL A 442 -17.16 -26.31 1.18
C VAL A 442 -17.69 -25.46 2.34
N VAL A 443 -18.02 -24.20 2.09
CA VAL A 443 -18.55 -23.29 3.13
C VAL A 443 -19.93 -23.70 3.58
N ALA A 444 -20.79 -24.17 2.66
CA ALA A 444 -22.13 -24.66 2.99
C ALA A 444 -22.12 -25.96 3.81
N SER A 445 -21.08 -26.78 3.69
CA SER A 445 -20.91 -28.00 4.49
C SER A 445 -20.42 -27.66 5.91
N ASN A 446 -20.71 -28.51 6.89
CA ASN A 446 -20.15 -28.42 8.24
C ASN A 446 -18.86 -29.26 8.40
N TYR A 447 -18.26 -29.73 7.31
CA TYR A 447 -17.13 -30.65 7.37
C TYR A 447 -15.80 -29.93 7.55
N SER A 448 -14.89 -30.56 8.32
CA SER A 448 -13.50 -30.09 8.49
C SER A 448 -12.69 -30.32 7.22
N ILE A 449 -11.71 -29.45 6.97
CA ILE A 449 -10.73 -29.60 5.89
C ILE A 449 -9.40 -30.02 6.50
N TYR A 450 -8.79 -31.06 5.93
CA TYR A 450 -7.47 -31.55 6.30
C TYR A 450 -6.50 -31.43 5.12
N SER A 451 -5.21 -31.26 5.42
CA SER A 451 -4.15 -31.26 4.42
C SER A 451 -2.80 -31.62 5.06
N ASN A 452 -1.89 -32.21 4.31
CA ASN A 452 -0.51 -32.39 4.75
C ASN A 452 0.34 -31.11 4.52
N SER A 453 -0.06 -30.27 3.56
CA SER A 453 0.57 -28.99 3.29
C SER A 453 -0.39 -28.05 2.57
N PHE A 454 -0.47 -26.81 3.00
CA PHE A 454 -1.32 -25.78 2.39
C PHE A 454 -0.69 -24.40 2.52
N ASP A 455 -1.03 -23.53 1.58
CA ASP A 455 -0.70 -22.12 1.65
C ASP A 455 -1.80 -21.36 2.42
N ILE A 456 -1.44 -20.31 3.13
CA ILE A 456 -2.39 -19.55 3.95
C ILE A 456 -3.50 -18.92 3.12
N GLU A 457 -3.21 -18.61 1.86
CA GLU A 457 -4.18 -18.09 0.90
C GLU A 457 -5.31 -19.09 0.60
N GLU A 458 -5.02 -20.39 0.70
CA GLU A 458 -6.04 -21.44 0.50
C GLU A 458 -7.07 -21.42 1.64
N VAL A 459 -6.63 -21.12 2.87
CA VAL A 459 -7.52 -20.94 4.04
C VAL A 459 -8.52 -19.79 3.81
N TRP A 460 -8.07 -18.70 3.15
CA TRP A 460 -8.96 -17.62 2.77
C TRP A 460 -9.94 -18.07 1.68
N ARG A 461 -9.43 -18.65 0.62
CA ARG A 461 -10.21 -19.04 -0.57
C ARG A 461 -11.25 -20.10 -0.32
N LEU A 462 -10.91 -21.12 0.49
CA LEU A 462 -11.85 -22.15 0.89
C LEU A 462 -12.83 -21.69 1.97
N GLY A 463 -12.61 -20.49 2.53
CA GLY A 463 -13.51 -19.87 3.50
C GLY A 463 -13.55 -20.53 4.87
N LYS A 464 -12.71 -21.54 5.11
CA LYS A 464 -12.60 -22.33 6.35
C LYS A 464 -11.16 -22.56 6.76
N ASN A 465 -10.97 -22.88 8.04
CA ASN A 465 -9.67 -23.29 8.57
C ASN A 465 -9.29 -24.67 8.04
N ILE A 466 -8.02 -24.83 7.70
CA ILE A 466 -7.44 -26.09 7.24
C ILE A 466 -6.63 -26.67 8.38
N LYS A 467 -6.97 -27.91 8.80
CA LYS A 467 -6.25 -28.65 9.84
C LYS A 467 -5.09 -29.43 9.22
N GLU A 468 -3.97 -29.49 9.90
CA GLU A 468 -2.88 -30.39 9.50
C GLU A 468 -3.30 -31.84 9.77
N LEU A 469 -3.06 -32.74 8.81
CA LEU A 469 -3.37 -34.16 8.95
C LEU A 469 -2.25 -34.86 9.73
N VAL A 470 -2.35 -34.86 11.06
CA VAL A 470 -1.39 -35.53 11.94
C VAL A 470 -1.88 -36.96 12.28
N ASN A 471 -3.18 -37.11 12.57
CA ASN A 471 -3.83 -38.36 12.89
C ASN A 471 -5.06 -38.59 12.01
N ILE A 472 -5.54 -39.82 11.92
CA ILE A 472 -6.77 -40.14 11.19
C ILE A 472 -7.94 -39.44 11.89
N PRO A 473 -8.71 -38.60 11.19
CA PRO A 473 -9.85 -37.92 11.77
C PRO A 473 -10.96 -38.88 12.21
N ILE A 474 -11.76 -38.44 13.18
CA ILE A 474 -12.88 -39.27 13.71
C ILE A 474 -14.20 -38.89 13.01
N GLU A 475 -14.26 -37.73 12.38
CA GLU A 475 -15.46 -37.19 11.75
C GLU A 475 -15.96 -38.10 10.62
N LYS A 476 -17.30 -38.24 10.52
CA LYS A 476 -17.94 -39.04 9.48
C LYS A 476 -17.63 -38.56 8.06
N ASN A 477 -17.64 -37.25 7.88
CA ASN A 477 -17.41 -36.59 6.58
C ASN A 477 -16.34 -35.54 6.72
N ILE A 478 -15.36 -35.56 5.82
CA ILE A 478 -14.25 -34.59 5.79
C ILE A 478 -13.91 -34.17 4.36
N PHE A 479 -13.22 -33.06 4.24
CA PHE A 479 -12.49 -32.69 3.03
C PHE A 479 -11.00 -32.92 3.23
N TYR A 480 -10.33 -33.37 2.17
CA TYR A 480 -8.87 -33.45 2.14
C TYR A 480 -8.34 -32.67 0.93
N LEU A 481 -7.45 -31.70 1.17
CA LEU A 481 -6.78 -30.92 0.14
C LEU A 481 -5.40 -31.51 -0.13
N GLY A 482 -5.16 -32.00 -1.34
CA GLY A 482 -3.86 -32.59 -1.70
C GLY A 482 -3.73 -32.89 -3.18
N ASP A 483 -2.48 -32.95 -3.65
CA ASP A 483 -2.17 -33.23 -5.06
C ASP A 483 -2.40 -34.71 -5.42
N LYS A 484 -2.32 -35.60 -4.43
CA LYS A 484 -2.56 -37.04 -4.54
C LYS A 484 -3.58 -37.50 -3.53
N GLU A 485 -4.14 -38.65 -3.79
CA GLU A 485 -5.05 -39.31 -2.86
C GLU A 485 -4.37 -39.54 -1.51
N PRO A 486 -5.08 -39.29 -0.38
CA PRO A 486 -4.52 -39.46 0.94
C PRO A 486 -4.48 -40.95 1.33
N GLN A 487 -3.45 -41.66 0.91
CA GLN A 487 -3.33 -43.12 1.14
C GLN A 487 -3.54 -43.52 2.62
N ILE A 488 -3.10 -42.67 3.55
CA ILE A 488 -3.26 -42.88 5.00
C ILE A 488 -4.76 -42.95 5.41
N LEU A 489 -5.63 -42.24 4.69
CA LEU A 489 -7.06 -42.18 4.96
C LEU A 489 -7.86 -43.27 4.25
N MET A 490 -7.30 -43.93 3.23
CA MET A 490 -8.07 -44.88 2.38
C MET A 490 -8.49 -46.14 3.09
N ASN A 491 -7.87 -46.51 4.21
CA ASN A 491 -8.31 -47.64 5.02
C ASN A 491 -9.64 -47.33 5.74
N ASP A 492 -9.81 -46.11 6.22
CA ASP A 492 -10.93 -45.68 7.07
C ASP A 492 -12.00 -44.88 6.29
N TYR A 493 -11.65 -44.32 5.12
CA TYR A 493 -12.51 -43.44 4.33
C TYR A 493 -12.66 -43.92 2.89
N ARG A 494 -13.82 -43.63 2.30
CA ARG A 494 -14.05 -43.76 0.86
C ARG A 494 -14.18 -42.38 0.20
N ILE A 495 -13.71 -42.25 -1.03
CA ILE A 495 -13.85 -41.03 -1.83
C ILE A 495 -15.27 -40.97 -2.37
N ILE A 496 -16.00 -39.93 -2.03
CA ILE A 496 -17.37 -39.68 -2.55
C ILE A 496 -17.29 -38.76 -3.77
N LYS A 497 -16.45 -37.70 -3.72
CA LYS A 497 -16.33 -36.76 -4.81
C LYS A 497 -14.95 -36.14 -4.84
N ILE A 498 -14.46 -35.85 -6.04
CA ILE A 498 -13.19 -35.15 -6.27
C ILE A 498 -13.49 -33.85 -6.98
N TYR A 499 -13.07 -32.75 -6.36
CA TYR A 499 -13.15 -31.42 -6.96
C TYR A 499 -11.78 -31.01 -7.45
N LYS A 500 -11.69 -30.62 -8.72
CA LYS A 500 -10.48 -30.01 -9.25
C LYS A 500 -10.37 -28.58 -8.74
N TYR A 501 -9.28 -28.30 -8.02
CA TYR A 501 -9.05 -27.01 -7.39
C TYR A 501 -7.76 -26.38 -7.92
N GLN A 502 -7.76 -25.07 -8.16
CA GLN A 502 -6.59 -24.35 -8.66
C GLN A 502 -5.99 -23.48 -7.55
N LYS A 503 -4.73 -23.77 -7.20
CA LYS A 503 -3.93 -22.97 -6.25
C LYS A 503 -3.53 -21.63 -6.86
N ILE A 504 -3.03 -20.70 -6.01
CA ILE A 504 -2.53 -19.37 -6.40
C ILE A 504 -1.45 -19.43 -7.48
N ASN A 505 -0.52 -20.36 -7.36
CA ASN A 505 0.57 -20.54 -8.31
C ASN A 505 0.13 -21.16 -9.66
N HIS A 506 -1.17 -21.12 -9.95
CA HIS A 506 -1.83 -21.71 -11.12
C HIS A 506 -1.70 -23.25 -11.23
N LYS A 507 -1.11 -23.92 -10.24
CA LYS A 507 -1.07 -25.38 -10.18
C LYS A 507 -2.44 -25.91 -9.78
N PHE A 508 -2.83 -27.01 -10.38
CA PHE A 508 -4.04 -27.72 -9.99
C PHE A 508 -3.73 -28.69 -8.85
N THR A 509 -4.65 -28.77 -7.92
CA THR A 509 -4.70 -29.75 -6.83
C THR A 509 -6.10 -30.31 -6.77
N ASN A 510 -6.33 -31.31 -5.94
CA ASN A 510 -7.64 -31.90 -5.74
C ASN A 510 -8.14 -31.60 -4.31
N LEU A 511 -9.44 -31.38 -4.20
CA LEU A 511 -10.14 -31.39 -2.94
C LEU A 511 -11.03 -32.63 -2.94
N TYR A 512 -10.70 -33.59 -2.10
CA TYR A 512 -11.40 -34.86 -1.97
C TYR A 512 -12.47 -34.73 -0.89
N TYR A 513 -13.72 -35.05 -1.23
CA TYR A 513 -14.78 -35.25 -0.26
C TYR A 513 -14.77 -36.73 0.15
N LEU A 514 -14.56 -36.99 1.44
CA LEU A 514 -14.35 -38.30 1.99
C LEU A 514 -15.42 -38.61 3.04
N GLU A 515 -15.94 -39.81 2.99
CA GLU A 515 -16.87 -40.37 4.00
C GLU A 515 -16.24 -41.57 4.67
N ARG A 516 -16.37 -41.64 5.99
CA ARG A 516 -15.87 -42.77 6.79
C ARG A 516 -16.63 -44.05 6.45
N LYS A 517 -15.89 -45.14 6.29
CA LYS A 517 -16.45 -46.48 5.99
C LYS A 517 -17.28 -47.02 7.13
#